data_75c4eefaacaf945ef223f1bc366bd839
#
_entry.id   75c4eefaacaf945ef223f1bc366bd839
#
_cell.length_a   1.000
_cell.length_b   1.000
_cell.length_c   1.000
_cell.angle_alpha   90.00
_cell.angle_beta   90.00
_cell.angle_gamma   90.00
#
_symmetry.space_group_name_H-M   'P 1'
#
loop_
_entity.id
_entity.type
_entity.pdbx_description
1 polymer ?
#
loop_
_entity_poly.entity_id
_entity_poly.type
_entity_poly.pdbx_seq_one_letter_code
_entity_poly.pdbx_strand_id
1 'polypeptide(L)'
;MIQTSEEKKIVVVSCSGASNTGSTSDGVARLLCTKDPERFDMLCLPAYALRKAPSIKKLNEAKKIVVIEGCPSRCASEILRQGGITPGQVVEVVQDYGVKKVMIPDCDANDVDRIVADIVKKLGEV
;
A
#
# COMPACT_ATOMS: atom_id res chain seq x y z
N MET A 1 -8.83 27.56 8.24
CA MET A 1 -8.80 26.90 8.24
C MET A 1 -8.54 25.86 8.40
N ILE A 2 -8.66 25.21 8.73
CA ILE A 2 -8.55 24.30 8.89
C ILE A 2 -8.37 23.26 8.73
N GLN A 3 -8.48 22.75 8.78
CA GLN A 3 -8.15 21.84 8.73
C GLN A 3 -8.24 20.71 8.17
N THR A 4 -7.89 20.78 7.24
CA THR A 4 -7.71 19.54 6.56
C THR A 4 -6.91 18.58 7.36
N SER A 5 -6.19 19.06 8.30
CA SER A 5 -5.40 18.19 9.17
C SER A 5 -6.27 17.22 9.94
N GLU A 6 -7.57 17.51 10.02
CA GLU A 6 -8.49 16.64 10.72
C GLU A 6 -9.11 15.59 9.84
N GLU A 7 -8.88 15.69 8.55
CA GLU A 7 -9.39 14.69 7.63
C GLU A 7 -8.41 13.55 7.54
N LYS A 8 -8.87 12.39 7.93
CA LYS A 8 -8.01 11.21 7.91
C LYS A 8 -7.92 10.65 6.51
N LYS A 9 -6.77 10.08 6.21
CA LYS A 9 -6.50 9.53 4.89
C LYS A 9 -6.47 8.02 4.92
N ILE A 10 -6.62 7.42 3.75
CA ILE A 10 -6.36 6.01 3.56
C ILE A 10 -4.85 5.85 3.50
N VAL A 11 -4.30 5.08 4.41
CA VAL A 11 -2.85 4.83 4.43
C VAL A 11 -2.57 3.58 3.62
N VAL A 12 -1.68 3.71 2.65
CA VAL A 12 -1.31 2.64 1.75
C VAL A 12 0.04 2.09 2.20
N VAL A 13 0.08 0.77 2.39
CA VAL A 13 1.28 0.06 2.82
C VAL A 13 1.65 -0.91 1.72
N SER A 14 2.86 -0.83 1.20
CA SER A 14 3.27 -1.70 0.11
C SER A 14 4.45 -2.55 0.49
N CYS A 15 4.50 -3.73 -0.10
CA CYS A 15 5.70 -4.53 -0.17
C CYS A 15 6.58 -3.92 -1.28
N SER A 16 7.84 -3.68 -0.98
CA SER A 16 8.78 -3.14 -1.96
C SER A 16 9.90 -4.14 -2.18
N GLY A 17 9.52 -5.39 -2.37
CA GLY A 17 10.48 -6.47 -2.50
C GLY A 17 11.30 -6.41 -3.78
N ALA A 18 12.22 -7.36 -3.92
CA ALA A 18 13.20 -7.34 -5.00
C ALA A 18 12.69 -7.91 -6.32
N SER A 19 11.50 -8.50 -6.33
CA SER A 19 10.93 -9.07 -7.54
C SER A 19 10.13 -8.04 -8.32
N ASN A 20 9.73 -8.41 -9.55
CA ASN A 20 8.85 -7.56 -10.34
C ASN A 20 7.52 -7.29 -9.63
N THR A 21 7.02 -8.27 -8.88
CA THR A 21 5.75 -8.08 -8.17
C THR A 21 5.92 -7.18 -6.95
N GLY A 22 7.08 -7.20 -6.31
CA GLY A 22 7.39 -6.23 -5.27
C GLY A 22 7.48 -4.82 -5.84
N SER A 23 8.12 -4.68 -6.99
CA SER A 23 8.18 -3.40 -7.69
C SER A 23 6.79 -2.94 -8.12
N THR A 24 5.94 -3.87 -8.58
CA THR A 24 4.57 -3.54 -8.96
C THR A 24 3.77 -3.02 -7.76
N SER A 25 3.87 -3.70 -6.62
CA SER A 25 3.13 -3.27 -5.43
C SER A 25 3.58 -1.89 -4.97
N ASP A 26 4.87 -1.61 -5.01
CA ASP A 26 5.39 -0.29 -4.68
C ASP A 26 4.89 0.76 -5.68
N GLY A 27 4.93 0.43 -6.97
CA GLY A 27 4.43 1.33 -8.00
C GLY A 27 2.96 1.67 -7.85
N VAL A 28 2.14 0.67 -7.49
CA VAL A 28 0.72 0.88 -7.26
C VAL A 28 0.52 1.84 -6.09
N ALA A 29 1.22 1.61 -4.98
CA ALA A 29 1.08 2.48 -3.82
C ALA A 29 1.48 3.91 -4.15
N ARG A 30 2.58 4.08 -4.85
CA ARG A 30 3.06 5.42 -5.21
C ARG A 30 2.10 6.12 -6.17
N LEU A 31 1.56 5.39 -7.13
CA LEU A 31 0.65 6.00 -8.10
C LEU A 31 -0.67 6.42 -7.43
N LEU A 32 -1.20 5.60 -6.53
CA LEU A 32 -2.39 5.99 -5.76
C LEU A 32 -2.15 7.31 -5.03
N CYS A 33 -1.04 7.41 -4.33
CA CYS A 33 -0.74 8.59 -3.52
C CYS A 33 -0.38 9.80 -4.38
N THR A 34 0.17 9.57 -5.56
CA THR A 34 0.53 10.66 -6.47
C THR A 34 -0.70 11.21 -7.18
N LYS A 35 -1.63 10.33 -7.58
CA LYS A 35 -2.84 10.76 -8.28
C LYS A 35 -3.83 11.46 -7.35
N ASP A 36 -3.89 11.05 -6.09
CA ASP A 36 -4.88 11.59 -5.18
C ASP A 36 -4.28 11.75 -3.79
N PRO A 37 -3.36 12.71 -3.63
CA PRO A 37 -2.64 12.88 -2.36
C PRO A 37 -3.52 13.35 -1.22
N GLU A 38 -4.72 13.87 -1.51
CA GLU A 38 -5.62 14.28 -0.44
C GLU A 38 -6.33 13.09 0.17
N ARG A 39 -6.46 12.01 -0.57
CA ARG A 39 -7.17 10.82 -0.12
C ARG A 39 -6.24 9.73 0.38
N PHE A 40 -5.07 9.62 -0.22
CA PHE A 40 -4.12 8.54 0.10
C PHE A 40 -2.81 9.10 0.63
N ASP A 41 -2.22 8.36 1.57
CA ASP A 41 -0.91 8.66 2.11
C ASP A 41 -0.14 7.36 2.22
N MET A 42 1.15 7.41 1.95
CA MET A 42 1.96 6.20 1.91
C MET A 42 2.75 6.04 3.21
N LEU A 43 2.79 4.82 3.72
CA LEU A 43 3.57 4.50 4.89
C LEU A 43 5.00 4.13 4.50
N CYS A 44 5.95 4.61 5.28
CA CYS A 44 7.31 4.10 5.19
C CYS A 44 7.38 2.83 6.03
N LEU A 45 7.29 1.68 5.39
CA LEU A 45 7.20 0.41 6.10
C LEU A 45 8.47 0.10 6.91
N PRO A 46 9.68 0.32 6.39
CA PRO A 46 10.87 0.10 7.21
C PRO A 46 10.89 0.96 8.47
N ALA A 47 10.43 2.21 8.38
CA ALA A 47 10.36 3.06 9.55
C ALA A 47 9.36 2.52 10.57
N TYR A 48 8.24 1.98 10.10
CA TYR A 48 7.29 1.36 11.00
C TYR A 48 7.89 0.10 11.64
N ALA A 49 8.61 -0.70 10.86
CA ALA A 49 9.24 -1.91 11.38
C ALA A 49 10.22 -1.57 12.51
N LEU A 50 10.86 -0.40 12.42
CA LEU A 50 11.76 0.11 13.45
C LEU A 50 11.03 0.85 14.57
N ARG A 51 9.71 0.89 14.52
CA ARG A 51 8.86 1.56 15.52
C ARG A 51 9.13 3.06 15.63
N LYS A 52 9.39 3.71 14.48
CA LYS A 52 9.54 5.16 14.45
C LYS A 52 8.20 5.83 14.72
N ALA A 53 8.22 6.85 15.57
CA ALA A 53 6.98 7.49 16.03
C ALA A 53 6.11 8.05 14.90
N PRO A 54 6.66 8.73 13.88
CA PRO A 54 5.78 9.26 12.82
C PRO A 54 5.02 8.17 12.06
N SER A 55 5.64 7.01 11.86
CA SER A 55 4.98 5.91 11.16
C SER A 55 3.89 5.27 12.02
N ILE A 56 4.15 5.13 13.32
CA ILE A 56 3.14 4.62 14.24
C ILE A 56 1.94 5.56 14.27
N LYS A 57 2.22 6.87 14.36
CA LYS A 57 1.16 7.86 14.41
C LYS A 57 0.32 7.83 13.13
N LYS A 58 0.97 7.72 11.97
CA LYS A 58 0.26 7.66 10.69
C LYS A 58 -0.74 6.51 10.66
N LEU A 59 -0.31 5.33 11.10
CA LEU A 59 -1.21 4.17 11.11
C LEU A 59 -2.34 4.33 12.12
N ASN A 60 -2.04 4.90 13.29
CA ASN A 60 -3.07 5.08 14.31
C ASN A 60 -4.13 6.09 13.90
N GLU A 61 -3.78 7.04 13.04
CA GLU A 61 -4.71 8.06 12.59
C GLU A 61 -5.32 7.78 11.23
N ALA A 62 -5.03 6.60 10.65
CA ALA A 62 -5.54 6.26 9.33
C ALA A 62 -7.05 6.07 9.35
N LYS A 63 -7.71 6.59 8.32
CA LYS A 63 -9.12 6.31 8.08
C LYS A 63 -9.32 4.85 7.74
N LYS A 64 -8.39 4.31 6.95
CA LYS A 64 -8.39 2.91 6.52
C LYS A 64 -6.96 2.56 6.15
N ILE A 65 -6.60 1.30 6.33
CA ILE A 65 -5.28 0.81 5.96
C ILE A 65 -5.45 -0.20 4.82
N VAL A 66 -4.83 0.10 3.68
CA VAL A 66 -4.83 -0.77 2.51
C VAL A 66 -3.42 -1.26 2.31
N VAL A 67 -3.25 -2.58 2.29
CA VAL A 67 -1.95 -3.21 2.09
C VAL A 67 -1.89 -3.77 0.68
N ILE A 68 -0.80 -3.49 -0.03
CA ILE A 68 -0.58 -4.01 -1.37
C ILE A 68 0.62 -4.94 -1.30
N GLU A 69 0.36 -6.23 -1.41
CA GLU A 69 1.38 -7.27 -1.30
C GLU A 69 1.87 -7.66 -2.68
N GLY A 70 3.18 -7.92 -2.78
CA GLY A 70 3.77 -8.33 -4.05
C GLY A 70 3.57 -9.80 -4.36
N CYS A 71 3.39 -10.66 -3.36
CA CYS A 71 3.24 -12.09 -3.59
C CYS A 71 2.61 -12.74 -2.36
N PRO A 72 2.31 -14.05 -2.44
CA PRO A 72 1.66 -14.75 -1.32
C PRO A 72 2.43 -14.77 0.00
N SER A 73 3.71 -14.40 -0.01
CA SER A 73 4.46 -14.31 1.27
C SER A 73 3.90 -13.26 2.21
N ARG A 74 3.29 -12.21 1.66
CA ARG A 74 2.59 -11.16 2.42
C ARG A 74 3.43 -10.57 3.54
N CYS A 75 4.66 -10.16 3.18
CA CYS A 75 5.60 -9.63 4.16
C CYS A 75 5.11 -8.34 4.80
N ALA A 76 4.45 -7.47 4.06
CA ALA A 76 3.97 -6.21 4.61
C ALA A 76 2.89 -6.45 5.66
N SER A 77 1.95 -7.34 5.37
CA SER A 77 0.91 -7.70 6.34
C SER A 77 1.51 -8.30 7.60
N GLU A 78 2.54 -9.11 7.45
CA GLU A 78 3.18 -9.74 8.60
C GLU A 78 3.86 -8.70 9.48
N ILE A 79 4.53 -7.71 8.89
CA ILE A 79 5.16 -6.64 9.66
C ILE A 79 4.12 -5.87 10.46
N LEU A 80 2.97 -5.55 9.83
CA LEU A 80 1.89 -4.87 10.53
C LEU A 80 1.34 -5.73 11.66
N ARG A 81 1.14 -7.02 11.39
CA ARG A 81 0.58 -7.93 12.38
C ARG A 81 1.47 -8.00 13.62
N GLN A 82 2.78 -8.00 13.44
CA GLN A 82 3.71 -8.04 14.57
C GLN A 82 3.57 -6.80 15.45
N GLY A 83 3.10 -5.70 14.90
CA GLY A 83 2.85 -4.48 15.65
C GLY A 83 1.41 -4.36 16.15
N GLY A 84 0.59 -5.40 15.95
CA GLY A 84 -0.79 -5.37 16.41
C GLY A 84 -1.76 -4.65 15.47
N ILE A 85 -1.34 -4.39 14.23
CA ILE A 85 -2.16 -3.66 13.26
C ILE A 85 -2.85 -4.68 12.34
N THR A 86 -4.17 -4.53 12.20
CA THR A 86 -4.97 -5.33 11.27
C THR A 86 -5.32 -4.47 10.07
N PRO A 87 -4.93 -4.88 8.85
CA PRO A 87 -5.29 -4.11 7.65
C PRO A 87 -6.79 -4.11 7.42
N GLY A 88 -7.29 -3.01 6.85
CA GLY A 88 -8.68 -2.95 6.43
C GLY A 88 -8.91 -3.67 5.11
N GLN A 89 -7.90 -3.72 4.26
CA GLN A 89 -7.99 -4.39 2.97
C GLN A 89 -6.59 -4.81 2.54
N VAL A 90 -6.49 -6.02 2.00
CA VAL A 90 -5.23 -6.54 1.47
C VAL A 90 -5.43 -6.88 0.01
N VAL A 91 -4.55 -6.39 -0.84
CA VAL A 91 -4.53 -6.65 -2.27
C VAL A 91 -3.21 -7.35 -2.58
N GLU A 92 -3.24 -8.39 -3.36
CA GLU A 92 -2.04 -9.16 -3.65
C GLU A 92 -1.85 -9.29 -5.16
N VAL A 93 -0.71 -8.83 -5.65
CA VAL A 93 -0.46 -8.67 -7.08
C VAL A 93 -0.52 -9.98 -7.86
N VAL A 94 0.03 -11.06 -7.28
CA VAL A 94 0.06 -12.35 -7.97
C VAL A 94 -1.31 -13.00 -8.00
N GLN A 95 -1.93 -13.19 -6.85
CA GLN A 95 -3.17 -13.95 -6.78
C GLN A 95 -4.37 -13.16 -7.24
N ASP A 96 -4.40 -11.86 -6.96
CA ASP A 96 -5.57 -11.05 -7.29
C ASP A 96 -5.53 -10.54 -8.73
N TYR A 97 -4.34 -10.37 -9.30
CA TYR A 97 -4.21 -9.74 -10.61
C TYR A 97 -3.46 -10.58 -11.62
N GLY A 98 -3.01 -11.76 -11.22
CA GLY A 98 -2.41 -12.70 -12.15
C GLY A 98 -1.04 -12.31 -12.68
N VAL A 99 -0.34 -11.40 -12.00
CA VAL A 99 1.00 -11.00 -12.43
C VAL A 99 1.97 -12.11 -12.05
N LYS A 100 2.71 -12.61 -13.04
CA LYS A 100 3.66 -13.69 -12.78
C LYS A 100 4.92 -13.14 -12.11
N LYS A 101 5.30 -13.75 -10.99
CA LYS A 101 6.46 -13.30 -10.23
C LYS A 101 7.75 -13.79 -10.89
N VAL A 102 8.68 -12.88 -11.14
CA VAL A 102 10.04 -13.20 -11.57
C VAL A 102 11.00 -12.36 -10.73
N MET A 103 12.25 -12.80 -10.61
CA MET A 103 13.20 -12.12 -9.74
C MET A 103 13.97 -11.05 -10.51
N ILE A 104 13.23 -10.17 -11.16
CA ILE A 104 13.77 -8.99 -11.85
C ILE A 104 13.10 -7.79 -11.19
N PRO A 105 13.88 -6.82 -10.67
CA PRO A 105 13.30 -5.73 -9.88
C PRO A 105 12.73 -4.60 -10.74
N ASP A 106 11.83 -4.95 -11.64
CA ASP A 106 11.21 -3.98 -12.53
C ASP A 106 9.76 -4.36 -12.74
N CYS A 107 8.91 -3.38 -12.93
CA CYS A 107 7.49 -3.61 -13.10
C CYS A 107 7.02 -3.11 -14.46
N ASP A 108 5.88 -3.65 -14.90
CA ASP A 108 5.22 -3.20 -16.12
C ASP A 108 4.25 -2.08 -15.74
N ALA A 109 4.39 -0.92 -16.36
CA ALA A 109 3.53 0.22 -16.06
C ALA A 109 2.07 -0.10 -16.34
N ASN A 110 1.77 -0.95 -17.32
CA ASN A 110 0.39 -1.34 -17.59
C ASN A 110 -0.22 -2.12 -16.45
N ASP A 111 0.56 -2.99 -15.80
CA ASP A 111 0.08 -3.71 -14.62
C ASP A 111 -0.21 -2.74 -13.49
N VAL A 112 0.68 -1.79 -13.27
CA VAL A 112 0.47 -0.78 -12.22
C VAL A 112 -0.82 0.00 -12.49
N ASP A 113 -1.01 0.45 -13.72
CA ASP A 113 -2.18 1.27 -14.07
C ASP A 113 -3.49 0.50 -13.87
N ARG A 114 -3.55 -0.75 -14.33
CA ARG A 114 -4.80 -1.52 -14.21
C ARG A 114 -5.12 -1.87 -12.76
N ILE A 115 -4.09 -2.12 -11.95
CA ILE A 115 -4.31 -2.42 -10.55
C ILE A 115 -4.79 -1.19 -9.79
N VAL A 116 -4.19 -0.03 -10.07
CA VAL A 116 -4.64 1.22 -9.46
C VAL A 116 -6.09 1.49 -9.80
N ALA A 117 -6.46 1.33 -11.07
CA ALA A 117 -7.84 1.56 -11.50
C ALA A 117 -8.82 0.63 -10.77
N ASP A 118 -8.44 -0.64 -10.60
CA ASP A 118 -9.29 -1.59 -9.92
C ASP A 118 -9.43 -1.27 -8.42
N ILE A 119 -8.34 -0.88 -7.78
CA ILE A 119 -8.38 -0.52 -6.36
C ILE A 119 -9.27 0.69 -6.14
N VAL A 120 -9.11 1.72 -6.97
CA VAL A 120 -9.95 2.92 -6.86
C VAL A 120 -11.42 2.55 -7.02
N LYS A 121 -11.73 1.69 -7.99
CA LYS A 121 -13.10 1.25 -8.22
C LYS A 121 -13.64 0.50 -7.01
N LYS A 122 -12.84 -0.38 -6.41
CA LYS A 122 -13.28 -1.17 -5.26
C LYS A 122 -13.47 -0.31 -4.02
N LEU A 123 -12.66 0.74 -3.85
CA LEU A 123 -12.81 1.64 -2.73
C LEU A 123 -13.99 2.58 -2.90
N GLY A 124 -14.42 2.77 -4.14
CA GLY A 124 -15.56 3.62 -4.42
C GLY A 124 -15.25 5.09 -4.20
N GLU A 125 -16.29 5.82 -3.89
CA GLU A 125 -16.21 7.26 -3.70
C GLU A 125 -15.86 7.66 -2.28
N VAL A 126 -15.35 6.77 -1.54
CA VAL A 126 -15.09 6.97 -0.12
C VAL A 126 -14.33 8.25 0.18
#